data_dc8bc1664a95732c98fed05324562cae
#
_entry.id   dc8bc1664a95732c98fed05324562cae
#
_cell.length_a   1.000
_cell.length_b   1.000
_cell.length_c   1.000
_cell.angle_alpha   90.00
_cell.angle_beta   90.00
_cell.angle_gamma   90.00
#
_symmetry.space_group_name_H-M   'P 1'
#
loop_
_entity.id
_entity.type
_entity.pdbx_description
1 polymer ?
#
loop_
_entity_poly.entity_id
_entity_poly.type
_entity_poly.pdbx_seq_one_letter_code
_entity_poly.pdbx_strand_id
1 'polypeptide(L)'
;GDLTGLEIEWVRPDHSNYYDAVSNAFNSDSIPDVVLLSSDYYALYAANGFLWNMTDAWNSSETKKSGRLIDTAENVLSALLVNGEDGTKAMYGFSPYRGNGCCTYLKKAWLDDAGIDVSKVDGVTMDFNTYYGILKQLAAKKGHYVISAPDFISTEAPYTNYLPEFYQQANYTFYKDSSGKYVDGFSEKAMQDALQRIQNA
;
A
#
# COMPACT_ATOMS: atom_id res chain seq x y z
N GLY A 1 -8.89 -28.79 4.21
CA GLY A 1 -8.33 -28.63 5.23
C GLY A 1 -8.56 -29.25 6.60
N ASP A 2 -7.50 -29.71 7.18
CA ASP A 2 -7.53 -30.45 8.45
C ASP A 2 -8.06 -29.63 9.64
N LEU A 3 -7.95 -28.30 9.57
CA LEU A 3 -8.40 -27.42 10.66
C LEU A 3 -9.87 -26.97 10.53
N THR A 4 -10.37 -26.88 9.32
CA THR A 4 -11.72 -26.32 9.05
C THR A 4 -12.72 -27.38 8.61
N GLY A 5 -12.25 -28.56 8.15
CA GLY A 5 -13.08 -29.56 7.49
C GLY A 5 -13.57 -29.15 6.10
N LEU A 6 -13.07 -28.02 5.58
CA LEU A 6 -13.42 -27.50 4.25
C LEU A 6 -12.38 -27.96 3.23
N GLU A 7 -12.84 -28.33 2.05
CA GLU A 7 -12.02 -28.49 0.87
C GLU A 7 -11.85 -27.12 0.21
N ILE A 8 -10.61 -26.70 -0.03
CA ILE A 8 -10.29 -25.39 -0.61
C ILE A 8 -9.71 -25.58 -1.99
N GLU A 9 -10.43 -25.09 -2.99
CA GLU A 9 -9.94 -24.98 -4.35
C GLU A 9 -9.29 -23.60 -4.55
N TRP A 10 -8.03 -23.61 -5.02
CA TRP A 10 -7.28 -22.38 -5.24
C TRP A 10 -7.28 -22.00 -6.72
N VAL A 11 -7.89 -20.89 -7.07
CA VAL A 11 -7.75 -20.26 -8.38
C VAL A 11 -6.67 -19.20 -8.30
N ARG A 12 -5.59 -19.36 -9.07
CA ARG A 12 -4.40 -18.48 -9.03
C ARG A 12 -4.09 -17.92 -10.42
N PRO A 13 -4.74 -16.83 -10.83
CA PRO A 13 -4.39 -16.14 -12.06
C PRO A 13 -2.97 -15.56 -11.99
N ASP A 14 -2.39 -15.29 -13.16
CA ASP A 14 -1.14 -14.55 -13.23
C ASP A 14 -1.31 -13.14 -12.65
N HIS A 15 -0.31 -12.66 -11.94
CA HIS A 15 -0.33 -11.36 -11.28
C HIS A 15 -0.64 -10.21 -12.26
N SER A 16 -0.07 -10.24 -13.46
CA SER A 16 -0.27 -9.21 -14.49
C SER A 16 -1.70 -9.11 -15.01
N ASN A 17 -2.47 -10.21 -14.91
CA ASN A 17 -3.85 -10.30 -15.42
C ASN A 17 -4.87 -10.58 -14.30
N TYR A 18 -4.47 -10.34 -13.05
CA TYR A 18 -5.28 -10.74 -11.90
C TYR A 18 -6.68 -10.12 -11.92
N TYR A 19 -6.78 -8.82 -12.09
CA TYR A 19 -8.05 -8.10 -12.07
C TYR A 19 -8.93 -8.35 -13.29
N ASP A 20 -8.34 -8.65 -14.45
CA ASP A 20 -9.10 -9.11 -15.62
C ASP A 20 -9.73 -10.49 -15.34
N ALA A 21 -8.98 -11.39 -14.73
CA ALA A 21 -9.50 -12.70 -14.33
C ALA A 21 -10.60 -12.59 -13.27
N VAL A 22 -10.43 -11.72 -12.27
CA VAL A 22 -11.47 -11.45 -11.26
C VAL A 22 -12.72 -10.86 -11.91
N SER A 23 -12.60 -9.89 -12.79
CA SER A 23 -13.72 -9.27 -13.50
C SER A 23 -14.46 -10.29 -14.36
N ASN A 24 -13.74 -11.17 -15.04
CA ASN A 24 -14.34 -12.25 -15.82
C ASN A 24 -15.07 -13.26 -14.94
N ALA A 25 -14.53 -13.61 -13.76
CA ALA A 25 -15.19 -14.49 -12.81
C ALA A 25 -16.50 -13.89 -12.29
N PHE A 26 -16.52 -12.61 -11.92
CA PHE A 26 -17.74 -11.92 -11.47
C PHE A 26 -18.82 -11.78 -12.57
N ASN A 27 -18.42 -11.79 -13.84
CA ASN A 27 -19.34 -11.75 -14.98
C ASN A 27 -19.70 -13.15 -15.51
N SER A 28 -19.35 -14.20 -14.81
CA SER A 28 -19.61 -15.59 -15.17
C SER A 28 -20.35 -16.33 -14.04
N ASP A 29 -20.75 -17.58 -14.30
CA ASP A 29 -21.34 -18.47 -13.28
C ASP A 29 -20.29 -19.08 -12.33
N SER A 30 -19.03 -18.65 -12.41
CA SER A 30 -17.90 -19.21 -11.66
C SER A 30 -17.33 -18.21 -10.64
N ILE A 31 -18.20 -17.53 -9.91
CA ILE A 31 -17.80 -16.56 -8.88
C ILE A 31 -17.16 -17.31 -7.70
N PRO A 32 -15.95 -16.97 -7.26
CA PRO A 32 -15.34 -17.59 -6.10
C PRO A 32 -16.03 -17.18 -4.80
N ASP A 33 -16.04 -18.06 -3.79
CA ASP A 33 -16.60 -17.75 -2.46
C ASP A 33 -15.78 -16.68 -1.73
N VAL A 34 -14.49 -16.62 -1.97
CA VAL A 34 -13.57 -15.64 -1.38
C VAL A 34 -12.61 -15.10 -2.45
N VAL A 35 -12.45 -13.80 -2.50
CA VAL A 35 -11.57 -13.12 -3.45
C VAL A 35 -10.67 -12.11 -2.76
N LEU A 36 -9.43 -11.99 -3.20
CA LEU A 36 -8.50 -10.96 -2.75
C LEU A 36 -8.63 -9.73 -3.64
N LEU A 37 -8.89 -8.58 -3.05
CA LEU A 37 -9.10 -7.32 -3.78
C LEU A 37 -8.21 -6.20 -3.23
N SER A 38 -7.78 -5.31 -4.11
CA SER A 38 -7.27 -4.00 -3.70
C SER A 38 -8.43 -3.10 -3.25
N SER A 39 -8.12 -2.02 -2.56
CA SER A 39 -9.13 -1.13 -1.96
C SER A 39 -10.10 -0.50 -2.98
N ASP A 40 -9.61 -0.19 -4.17
CA ASP A 40 -10.40 0.39 -5.27
C ASP A 40 -11.36 -0.63 -5.88
N TYR A 41 -10.90 -1.84 -6.19
CA TYR A 41 -11.78 -2.91 -6.66
C TYR A 41 -12.74 -3.40 -5.57
N TYR A 42 -12.32 -3.39 -4.31
CA TYR A 42 -13.21 -3.69 -3.19
C TYR A 42 -14.39 -2.71 -3.13
N ALA A 43 -14.11 -1.41 -3.19
CA ALA A 43 -15.17 -0.40 -3.21
C ALA A 43 -16.05 -0.48 -4.46
N LEU A 44 -15.45 -0.74 -5.63
CA LEU A 44 -16.16 -0.88 -6.90
C LEU A 44 -17.14 -2.07 -6.86
N TYR A 45 -16.68 -3.24 -6.45
CA TYR A 45 -17.52 -4.43 -6.43
C TYR A 45 -18.59 -4.40 -5.33
N ALA A 46 -18.32 -3.76 -4.19
CA ALA A 46 -19.34 -3.51 -3.18
C ALA A 46 -20.45 -2.60 -3.73
N ALA A 47 -20.10 -1.51 -4.39
CA ALA A 47 -21.06 -0.57 -4.98
C ALA A 47 -21.90 -1.18 -6.12
N ASN A 48 -21.40 -2.21 -6.79
CA ASN A 48 -22.11 -2.92 -7.84
C ASN A 48 -22.86 -4.17 -7.33
N GLY A 49 -22.94 -4.40 -6.02
CA GLY A 49 -23.69 -5.51 -5.43
C GLY A 49 -23.06 -6.90 -5.57
N PHE A 50 -21.80 -6.98 -6.00
CA PHE A 50 -21.10 -8.27 -6.14
C PHE A 50 -20.60 -8.85 -4.83
N LEU A 51 -20.46 -8.03 -3.78
CA LEU A 51 -19.93 -8.48 -2.51
C LEU A 51 -21.03 -8.59 -1.46
N TRP A 52 -20.92 -9.62 -0.65
CA TRP A 52 -21.85 -9.82 0.45
C TRP A 52 -21.60 -8.80 1.58
N ASN A 53 -22.70 -8.16 2.04
CA ASN A 53 -22.64 -7.33 3.25
C ASN A 53 -22.46 -8.22 4.49
N MET A 54 -21.25 -8.25 5.01
CA MET A 54 -20.89 -9.09 6.13
C MET A 54 -20.90 -8.35 7.50
N THR A 55 -21.45 -7.15 7.56
CA THR A 55 -21.42 -6.31 8.77
C THR A 55 -21.93 -7.04 10.01
N ASP A 56 -23.08 -7.68 9.93
CA ASP A 56 -23.69 -8.39 11.08
C ASP A 56 -22.92 -9.65 11.43
N ALA A 57 -22.48 -10.41 10.41
CA ALA A 57 -21.66 -11.59 10.59
C ALA A 57 -20.32 -11.24 11.24
N TRP A 58 -19.68 -10.16 10.78
CA TRP A 58 -18.45 -9.66 11.39
C TRP A 58 -18.67 -9.24 12.84
N ASN A 59 -19.70 -8.45 13.12
CA ASN A 59 -19.99 -7.95 14.45
C ASN A 59 -20.27 -9.05 15.49
N SER A 60 -20.84 -10.16 15.06
CA SER A 60 -21.13 -11.32 15.92
C SER A 60 -20.02 -12.36 15.95
N SER A 61 -19.00 -12.24 15.09
CA SER A 61 -17.96 -13.27 14.93
C SER A 61 -17.05 -13.43 16.15
N GLU A 62 -16.63 -14.66 16.39
CA GLU A 62 -15.57 -14.95 17.38
C GLU A 62 -14.21 -14.36 16.96
N THR A 63 -13.98 -14.21 15.67
CA THR A 63 -12.77 -13.56 15.13
C THR A 63 -12.68 -12.12 15.61
N LYS A 64 -13.75 -11.35 15.51
CA LYS A 64 -13.80 -9.97 16.02
C LYS A 64 -13.60 -9.94 17.54
N LYS A 65 -14.30 -10.79 18.27
CA LYS A 65 -14.23 -10.86 19.73
C LYS A 65 -12.84 -11.25 20.23
N SER A 66 -12.17 -12.16 19.55
CA SER A 66 -10.85 -12.64 19.95
C SER A 66 -9.71 -11.67 19.64
N GLY A 67 -9.93 -10.70 18.75
CA GLY A 67 -8.90 -9.76 18.29
C GLY A 67 -7.72 -10.41 17.56
N ARG A 68 -7.85 -11.66 17.12
CA ARG A 68 -6.71 -12.46 16.64
C ARG A 68 -6.26 -12.15 15.22
N LEU A 69 -7.13 -11.59 14.39
CA LEU A 69 -6.86 -11.62 12.96
C LEU A 69 -6.62 -10.25 12.35
N ILE A 70 -7.02 -9.19 12.98
CA ILE A 70 -7.08 -7.92 12.29
C ILE A 70 -6.70 -6.84 13.25
N ASP A 71 -6.02 -5.89 12.70
CA ASP A 71 -5.91 -4.61 13.32
C ASP A 71 -7.30 -4.04 13.59
N THR A 72 -7.65 -3.97 14.85
CA THR A 72 -8.87 -3.31 15.31
C THR A 72 -8.69 -1.80 15.36
N ALA A 73 -7.60 -1.27 14.84
CA ALA A 73 -7.36 0.15 14.75
C ALA A 73 -8.47 0.82 13.93
N GLU A 74 -8.99 1.90 14.43
CA GLU A 74 -10.13 2.60 13.87
C GLU A 74 -9.93 3.03 12.40
N ASN A 75 -8.70 3.40 12.03
CA ASN A 75 -8.34 3.75 10.67
C ASN A 75 -8.45 2.58 9.69
N VAL A 76 -8.11 1.35 10.12
CA VAL A 76 -8.25 0.15 9.28
C VAL A 76 -9.72 -0.22 9.14
N LEU A 77 -10.46 -0.24 10.23
CA LEU A 77 -11.89 -0.55 10.21
C LEU A 77 -12.69 0.47 9.40
N SER A 78 -12.36 1.75 9.51
CA SER A 78 -13.03 2.79 8.73
C SER A 78 -12.75 2.67 7.23
N ALA A 79 -11.58 2.21 6.83
CA ALA A 79 -11.24 1.97 5.43
C ALA A 79 -12.01 0.76 4.82
N LEU A 80 -12.46 -0.16 5.67
CA LEU A 80 -13.29 -1.30 5.23
C LEU A 80 -14.78 -0.95 5.08
N LEU A 81 -15.22 0.22 5.55
CA LEU A 81 -16.58 0.70 5.40
C LEU A 81 -16.73 1.44 4.07
N VAL A 82 -17.31 0.78 3.09
CA VAL A 82 -17.54 1.32 1.74
C VAL A 82 -19.03 1.33 1.41
N ASN A 83 -19.43 2.11 0.41
CA ASN A 83 -20.81 2.16 -0.03
C ASN A 83 -21.18 0.86 -0.78
N GLY A 84 -22.30 0.26 -0.41
CA GLY A 84 -22.93 -0.80 -1.16
C GLY A 84 -23.76 -0.28 -2.33
N GLU A 85 -24.46 -1.19 -3.00
CA GLU A 85 -25.35 -0.89 -4.14
C GLU A 85 -26.44 0.13 -3.79
N ASP A 86 -26.95 0.10 -2.57
CA ASP A 86 -27.96 1.05 -2.06
C ASP A 86 -27.36 2.37 -1.55
N GLY A 87 -26.05 2.55 -1.65
CA GLY A 87 -25.31 3.70 -1.16
C GLY A 87 -25.08 3.71 0.35
N THR A 88 -25.53 2.68 1.09
CA THR A 88 -25.30 2.57 2.53
C THR A 88 -23.89 2.07 2.81
N LYS A 89 -23.20 2.70 3.74
CA LYS A 89 -21.86 2.24 4.18
C LYS A 89 -21.99 0.96 5.00
N ALA A 90 -21.26 -0.06 4.58
CA ALA A 90 -21.22 -1.35 5.26
C ALA A 90 -19.85 -2.03 5.06
N MET A 91 -19.63 -3.13 5.74
CA MET A 91 -18.42 -3.96 5.64
C MET A 91 -18.68 -5.13 4.69
N TYR A 92 -17.89 -5.24 3.63
CA TYR A 92 -18.01 -6.28 2.60
C TYR A 92 -16.80 -7.22 2.57
N GLY A 93 -15.84 -7.00 3.42
CA GLY A 93 -14.61 -7.79 3.51
C GLY A 93 -13.80 -7.42 4.73
N PHE A 94 -12.66 -8.07 4.88
CA PHE A 94 -11.71 -7.78 5.95
C PHE A 94 -10.28 -7.86 5.42
N SER A 95 -9.35 -7.18 6.08
CA SER A 95 -7.94 -7.27 5.77
C SER A 95 -7.26 -8.27 6.71
N PRO A 96 -6.64 -9.34 6.18
CA PRO A 96 -5.90 -10.28 7.01
C PRO A 96 -4.51 -9.74 7.40
N TYR A 97 -4.11 -8.62 6.83
CA TYR A 97 -2.78 -8.03 7.02
C TYR A 97 -2.87 -6.63 7.58
N ARG A 98 -1.92 -6.33 8.45
CA ARG A 98 -1.71 -5.01 8.98
C ARG A 98 -0.68 -4.30 8.11
N GLY A 99 -1.11 -3.34 7.34
CA GLY A 99 -0.24 -2.40 6.65
C GLY A 99 0.86 -3.04 5.80
N ASN A 100 1.48 -2.24 4.98
CA ASN A 100 2.62 -2.64 4.17
C ASN A 100 3.75 -1.66 4.49
N GLY A 101 4.59 -2.02 5.46
CA GLY A 101 5.75 -1.19 5.79
C GLY A 101 6.81 -1.34 4.71
N CYS A 102 7.26 -0.21 4.17
CA CYS A 102 8.44 -0.18 3.31
C CYS A 102 9.68 0.14 4.15
N CYS A 103 10.79 -0.52 3.83
CA CYS A 103 12.09 -0.27 4.43
C CYS A 103 13.10 0.04 3.33
N THR A 104 13.94 1.01 3.58
CA THR A 104 15.10 1.28 2.74
C THR A 104 16.27 0.43 3.18
N TYR A 105 16.85 -0.33 2.26
CA TYR A 105 17.99 -1.19 2.51
C TYR A 105 19.24 -0.60 1.87
N LEU A 106 20.30 -0.47 2.68
CA LEU A 106 21.64 -0.12 2.21
C LEU A 106 22.57 -1.33 2.31
N LYS A 107 23.36 -1.57 1.29
CA LYS A 107 24.35 -2.66 1.31
C LYS A 107 25.45 -2.33 2.32
N LYS A 108 25.55 -3.13 3.40
CA LYS A 108 26.56 -2.94 4.44
C LYS A 108 27.97 -2.85 3.87
N ALA A 109 28.33 -3.73 2.94
CA ALA A 109 29.67 -3.70 2.32
C ALA A 109 29.97 -2.40 1.58
N TRP A 110 28.97 -1.70 1.08
CA TRP A 110 29.15 -0.39 0.46
C TRP A 110 29.34 0.72 1.47
N LEU A 111 28.65 0.63 2.60
CA LEU A 111 28.85 1.55 3.72
C LEU A 111 30.27 1.40 4.29
N ASP A 112 30.71 0.18 4.52
CA ASP A 112 32.06 -0.14 5.01
C ASP A 112 33.14 0.41 4.05
N ASP A 113 33.00 0.17 2.73
CA ASP A 113 33.91 0.68 1.70
C ASP A 113 33.96 2.22 1.65
N ALA A 114 32.85 2.87 1.95
CA ALA A 114 32.77 4.33 1.98
C ALA A 114 33.18 4.92 3.33
N GLY A 115 33.51 4.08 4.32
CA GLY A 115 33.88 4.52 5.67
C GLY A 115 32.68 5.07 6.47
N ILE A 116 31.47 4.67 6.13
CA ILE A 116 30.25 5.08 6.80
C ILE A 116 29.94 4.10 7.93
N ASP A 117 29.87 4.57 9.16
CA ASP A 117 29.56 3.78 10.33
C ASP A 117 28.10 3.29 10.27
N VAL A 118 27.92 1.98 10.19
CA VAL A 118 26.62 1.33 10.09
C VAL A 118 25.70 1.71 11.27
N SER A 119 26.25 1.88 12.46
CA SER A 119 25.46 2.25 13.65
C SER A 119 24.78 3.62 13.54
N LYS A 120 25.24 4.45 12.61
CA LYS A 120 24.66 5.78 12.34
C LYS A 120 23.54 5.74 11.29
N VAL A 121 23.28 4.60 10.69
CA VAL A 121 22.29 4.45 9.64
C VAL A 121 21.28 3.33 9.91
N ASP A 122 21.66 2.29 10.64
CA ASP A 122 20.80 1.15 10.94
C ASP A 122 19.80 1.50 12.05
N GLY A 123 18.51 1.40 11.73
CA GLY A 123 17.43 1.72 12.65
C GLY A 123 17.35 3.18 13.10
N VAL A 124 18.05 4.07 12.43
CA VAL A 124 18.13 5.50 12.78
C VAL A 124 17.18 6.32 11.94
N THR A 125 16.38 7.16 12.59
CA THR A 125 15.62 8.20 11.90
C THR A 125 16.55 9.32 11.47
N MET A 126 16.56 9.65 10.18
CA MET A 126 17.40 10.73 9.64
C MET A 126 16.59 11.65 8.72
N ASP A 127 17.06 12.88 8.57
CA ASP A 127 16.49 13.81 7.61
C ASP A 127 16.95 13.48 6.18
N PHE A 128 16.22 14.03 5.20
CA PHE A 128 16.51 13.78 3.79
C PHE A 128 17.93 14.17 3.38
N ASN A 129 18.44 15.28 3.86
CA ASN A 129 19.77 15.76 3.46
C ASN A 129 20.87 14.82 3.94
N THR A 130 20.75 14.28 5.15
CA THR A 130 21.62 13.26 5.70
C THR A 130 21.57 11.99 4.86
N TYR A 131 20.38 11.48 4.58
CA TYR A 131 20.18 10.31 3.72
C TYR A 131 20.76 10.51 2.32
N TYR A 132 20.42 11.64 1.67
CA TYR A 132 20.92 11.96 0.34
C TYR A 132 22.46 12.19 0.33
N GLY A 133 23.01 12.72 1.41
CA GLY A 133 24.46 12.82 1.61
C GLY A 133 25.15 11.45 1.61
N ILE A 134 24.55 10.45 2.25
CA ILE A 134 25.04 9.07 2.23
C ILE A 134 24.99 8.51 0.80
N LEU A 135 23.88 8.67 0.08
CA LEU A 135 23.78 8.21 -1.30
C LEU A 135 24.86 8.81 -2.21
N LYS A 136 25.14 10.11 -2.07
CA LYS A 136 26.21 10.77 -2.84
C LYS A 136 27.60 10.22 -2.51
N GLN A 137 27.89 9.95 -1.24
CA GLN A 137 29.17 9.34 -0.84
C GLN A 137 29.32 7.93 -1.43
N LEU A 138 28.24 7.14 -1.37
CA LEU A 138 28.22 5.80 -1.97
C LEU A 138 28.41 5.86 -3.49
N ALA A 139 27.69 6.75 -4.18
CA ALA A 139 27.82 6.93 -5.63
C ALA A 139 29.23 7.34 -6.04
N ALA A 140 29.83 8.29 -5.34
CA ALA A 140 31.19 8.73 -5.58
C ALA A 140 32.20 7.59 -5.36
N LYS A 141 32.02 6.78 -4.32
CA LYS A 141 32.90 5.64 -4.02
C LYS A 141 32.76 4.50 -5.04
N LYS A 142 31.55 4.25 -5.53
CA LYS A 142 31.27 3.15 -6.48
C LYS A 142 31.44 3.55 -7.95
N GLY A 143 31.42 4.84 -8.26
CA GLY A 143 31.54 5.34 -9.63
C GLY A 143 30.30 5.10 -10.49
N HIS A 144 29.15 4.85 -9.85
CA HIS A 144 27.85 4.64 -10.54
C HIS A 144 26.69 5.02 -9.63
N TYR A 145 25.48 5.07 -10.19
CA TYR A 145 24.26 5.32 -9.42
C TYR A 145 24.03 4.21 -8.38
N VAL A 146 23.59 4.58 -7.20
CA VAL A 146 23.40 3.67 -6.06
C VAL A 146 21.93 3.47 -5.69
N ILE A 147 21.03 4.20 -6.33
CA ILE A 147 19.59 4.05 -6.22
C ILE A 147 18.98 3.94 -7.62
N SER A 148 18.00 3.09 -7.78
CA SER A 148 17.18 3.03 -8.98
C SER A 148 15.75 2.66 -8.59
N ALA A 149 14.78 3.18 -9.30
CA ALA A 149 13.41 2.74 -9.23
C ALA A 149 13.07 2.02 -10.54
N PRO A 150 12.37 0.89 -10.48
CA PRO A 150 12.07 0.10 -11.67
C PRO A 150 11.20 0.86 -12.66
N ASP A 151 10.34 1.74 -12.18
CA ASP A 151 9.50 2.57 -13.03
C ASP A 151 8.96 3.77 -12.26
N PHE A 152 9.13 4.97 -12.81
CA PHE A 152 8.67 6.19 -12.16
C PHE A 152 7.17 6.45 -12.32
N ILE A 153 6.49 5.77 -13.24
CA ILE A 153 5.16 6.22 -13.68
C ILE A 153 4.16 5.07 -13.85
N SER A 154 4.56 3.78 -13.92
CA SER A 154 3.65 2.82 -14.54
C SER A 154 2.69 2.10 -13.60
N THR A 155 3.10 1.25 -12.71
CA THR A 155 2.14 0.31 -12.12
C THR A 155 2.02 0.33 -10.61
N GLU A 156 3.04 0.81 -9.93
CA GLU A 156 3.01 0.93 -8.47
C GLU A 156 3.42 2.32 -8.06
N ALA A 157 2.73 2.86 -7.07
CA ALA A 157 2.94 4.23 -6.61
C ALA A 157 4.41 4.47 -6.20
N PRO A 158 5.20 5.22 -6.98
CA PRO A 158 6.60 5.46 -6.67
C PRO A 158 6.77 6.22 -5.34
N TYR A 159 5.76 7.00 -4.95
CA TYR A 159 5.72 7.83 -3.76
C TYR A 159 5.78 7.00 -2.47
N THR A 160 5.20 5.81 -2.46
CA THR A 160 5.13 4.97 -1.24
C THR A 160 6.04 3.77 -1.29
N ASN A 161 6.28 3.22 -2.49
CA ASN A 161 6.95 1.93 -2.62
C ASN A 161 8.42 2.05 -3.02
N TYR A 162 8.78 3.07 -3.82
CA TYR A 162 10.14 3.14 -4.38
C TYR A 162 10.94 4.35 -3.96
N LEU A 163 10.31 5.49 -3.76
CA LEU A 163 10.99 6.76 -3.46
C LEU A 163 10.30 7.54 -2.32
N PRO A 164 9.82 6.89 -1.25
CA PRO A 164 9.10 7.59 -0.19
C PRO A 164 9.95 8.70 0.45
N GLU A 165 11.27 8.51 0.52
CA GLU A 165 12.21 9.48 1.08
C GLU A 165 12.24 10.78 0.26
N PHE A 166 12.05 10.69 -1.05
CA PHE A 166 12.02 11.86 -1.94
C PHE A 166 10.68 12.58 -1.90
N TYR A 167 9.58 11.83 -1.78
CA TYR A 167 8.24 12.40 -1.72
C TYR A 167 7.88 12.92 -0.33
N GLN A 168 8.34 12.27 0.73
CA GLN A 168 8.09 12.67 2.12
C GLN A 168 6.59 12.89 2.42
N GLN A 169 6.21 14.15 2.72
CA GLN A 169 4.83 14.53 3.07
C GLN A 169 4.03 15.04 1.87
N ALA A 170 4.54 14.89 0.63
CA ALA A 170 3.78 15.28 -0.54
C ALA A 170 2.52 14.42 -0.68
N ASN A 171 1.38 15.07 -0.86
CA ASN A 171 0.13 14.40 -1.16
C ASN A 171 0.04 14.12 -2.65
N TYR A 172 -0.21 12.88 -3.00
CA TYR A 172 -0.35 12.41 -4.39
C TYR A 172 -1.79 12.01 -4.72
N THR A 173 -2.75 12.58 -4.00
CA THR A 173 -4.18 12.33 -4.18
C THR A 173 -4.97 13.62 -4.07
N PHE A 174 -6.23 13.57 -4.50
CA PHE A 174 -7.22 14.53 -4.05
C PHE A 174 -7.65 14.18 -2.62
N TYR A 175 -7.58 15.13 -1.73
CA TYR A 175 -7.97 14.93 -0.33
C TYR A 175 -8.83 16.10 0.18
N LYS A 176 -9.50 15.90 1.30
CA LYS A 176 -10.21 16.97 1.98
C LYS A 176 -9.32 17.60 3.03
N ASP A 177 -9.21 18.93 2.98
CA ASP A 177 -8.54 19.70 4.04
C ASP A 177 -9.39 19.76 5.32
N SER A 178 -8.88 20.42 6.34
CA SER A 178 -9.59 20.61 7.62
C SER A 178 -10.92 21.37 7.52
N SER A 179 -11.14 22.08 6.41
CA SER A 179 -12.41 22.79 6.12
C SER A 179 -13.42 21.92 5.37
N GLY A 180 -13.00 20.69 4.96
CA GLY A 180 -13.80 19.78 4.16
C GLY A 180 -13.78 20.07 2.65
N LYS A 181 -12.94 21.00 2.19
CA LYS A 181 -12.77 21.32 0.77
C LYS A 181 -11.81 20.34 0.13
N TYR A 182 -12.13 19.90 -1.08
CA TYR A 182 -11.21 19.08 -1.89
C TYR A 182 -10.00 19.90 -2.35
N VAL A 183 -8.83 19.34 -2.16
CA VAL A 183 -7.54 19.88 -2.58
C VAL A 183 -6.85 18.87 -3.48
N ASP A 184 -6.24 19.37 -4.53
CA ASP A 184 -5.36 18.59 -5.40
C ASP A 184 -3.93 18.61 -4.83
N GLY A 185 -3.52 17.49 -4.24
CA GLY A 185 -2.18 17.35 -3.65
C GLY A 185 -1.05 17.51 -4.65
N PHE A 186 -1.27 17.18 -5.93
CA PHE A 186 -0.25 17.36 -6.96
C PHE A 186 0.08 18.83 -7.25
N SER A 187 -0.84 19.74 -6.98
CA SER A 187 -0.63 21.19 -7.17
C SER A 187 0.10 21.86 -5.99
N GLU A 188 0.30 21.16 -4.89
CA GLU A 188 0.89 21.72 -3.69
C GLU A 188 2.42 21.87 -3.78
N LYS A 189 2.93 22.83 -3.01
CA LYS A 189 4.38 23.07 -2.91
C LYS A 189 5.15 21.83 -2.45
N ALA A 190 4.58 21.01 -1.55
CA ALA A 190 5.22 19.78 -1.06
C ALA A 190 5.51 18.79 -2.21
N MET A 191 4.61 18.69 -3.19
CA MET A 191 4.83 17.87 -4.39
C MET A 191 5.88 18.49 -5.32
N GLN A 192 5.85 19.80 -5.52
CA GLN A 192 6.87 20.49 -6.31
C GLN A 192 8.28 20.29 -5.71
N ASP A 193 8.38 20.40 -4.40
CA ASP A 193 9.65 20.16 -3.67
C ASP A 193 10.09 18.68 -3.79
N ALA A 194 9.15 17.74 -3.79
CA ALA A 194 9.43 16.31 -4.00
C ALA A 194 10.01 16.07 -5.40
N LEU A 195 9.35 16.58 -6.43
CA LEU A 195 9.81 16.47 -7.82
C LEU A 195 11.16 17.14 -8.02
N GLN A 196 11.40 18.28 -7.37
CA GLN A 196 12.70 18.95 -7.41
C GLN A 196 13.79 18.11 -6.75
N ARG A 197 13.51 17.42 -5.62
CA ARG A 197 14.46 16.49 -5.00
C ARG A 197 14.81 15.34 -5.95
N ILE A 198 13.84 14.79 -6.65
CA ILE A 198 14.07 13.72 -7.64
C ILE A 198 14.89 14.23 -8.81
N GLN A 199 14.57 15.41 -9.33
CA GLN A 199 15.31 16.01 -10.45
C GLN A 199 16.78 16.29 -10.10
N ASN A 200 17.06 16.60 -8.86
CA ASN A 200 18.40 16.90 -8.38
C ASN A 200 19.23 15.65 -8.03
N ALA A 201 18.60 14.47 -8.00
CA ALA A 201 19.24 13.21 -7.65
C ALA A 201 19.92 12.55 -8.84
#